data_669e905ed33a01bbfb7614580018e63d
#
_entry.id   669e905ed33a01bbfb7614580018e63d
#
_cell.length_a   1.000
_cell.length_b   1.000
_cell.length_c   1.000
_cell.angle_alpha   90.00
_cell.angle_beta   90.00
_cell.angle_gamma   90.00
#
_symmetry.space_group_name_H-M   'P 1'
#
loop_
_entity.id
_entity.type
_entity.pdbx_description
1 polymer ?
#
loop_
_entity_poly.entity_id
_entity_poly.type
_entity_poly.pdbx_seq_one_letter_code
_entity_poly.pdbx_strand_id
1 'polypeptide(L)' 'LFVELEITETEPGFKGDTATGASKPAVVETGATVYVPLFVNQGDKIKIDTRTGEYLSRV' A
#
# COMPACT_ATOMS: atom_id res chain seq x y z
N LEU A 1 9.99 -2.36 -13.88
CA LEU A 1 10.41 -3.41 -12.97
C LEU A 1 9.63 -3.32 -11.67
N PHE A 2 9.63 -4.40 -10.94
CA PHE A 2 8.83 -4.48 -9.72
C PHE A 2 9.69 -4.85 -8.54
N VAL A 3 9.27 -4.39 -7.36
CA VAL A 3 9.86 -4.85 -6.12
C VAL A 3 8.73 -5.28 -5.20
N GLU A 4 9.03 -6.24 -4.33
CA GLU A 4 8.09 -6.69 -3.32
C GLU A 4 8.57 -6.15 -1.98
N LEU A 5 7.73 -5.33 -1.36
CA LEU A 5 8.10 -4.66 -0.12
C LEU A 5 7.01 -4.90 0.91
N GLU A 6 7.45 -5.01 2.14
CA GLU A 6 6.52 -5.22 3.25
C GLU A 6 6.03 -3.89 3.78
N ILE A 7 4.75 -3.83 4.11
CA ILE A 7 4.16 -2.66 4.74
C ILE A 7 4.63 -2.62 6.20
N THR A 8 5.39 -1.60 6.55
CA THR A 8 5.86 -1.45 7.92
C THR A 8 4.92 -0.62 8.75
N GLU A 9 4.15 0.27 8.10
CA GLU A 9 3.24 1.13 8.81
C GLU A 9 2.13 1.57 7.87
N THR A 10 0.90 1.55 8.33
CA THR A 10 -0.22 2.02 7.54
C THR A 10 -1.35 2.41 8.46
N GLU A 11 -2.22 3.27 7.97
CA GLU A 11 -3.39 3.68 8.72
C GLU A 11 -4.47 2.62 8.59
N PRO A 12 -5.30 2.47 9.62
CA PRO A 12 -6.44 1.56 9.51
C PRO A 12 -7.42 2.10 8.47
N GLY A 13 -8.06 1.19 7.75
CA GLY A 13 -9.11 1.58 6.84
C GLY A 13 -10.36 1.94 7.62
N PHE A 14 -11.02 3.01 7.22
CA PHE A 14 -12.22 3.47 7.89
C PHE A 14 -13.44 3.10 7.07
N LYS A 15 -14.44 2.57 7.73
CA LYS A 15 -15.63 2.16 7.03
C LYS A 15 -16.34 3.31 6.35
N GLY A 16 -16.27 4.47 6.93
CA GLY A 16 -16.95 5.62 6.38
C GLY A 16 -16.39 6.08 5.06
N ASP A 17 -15.22 5.63 4.72
CA ASP A 17 -14.53 6.08 3.52
C ASP A 17 -14.55 5.03 2.45
N THR A 18 -15.68 4.43 2.25
CA THR A 18 -15.78 3.34 1.30
C THR A 18 -16.04 3.81 -0.12
N ALA A 19 -15.87 5.06 -0.37
CA ALA A 19 -16.03 5.56 -1.72
C ALA A 19 -15.18 4.73 -2.67
N THR A 20 -15.70 4.58 -3.87
CA THR A 20 -15.03 3.81 -4.89
C THR A 20 -13.62 4.33 -5.10
N GLY A 21 -12.65 3.42 -5.14
CA GLY A 21 -11.29 3.83 -5.36
C GLY A 21 -10.57 4.37 -4.14
N ALA A 22 -11.15 4.22 -2.97
CA ALA A 22 -10.51 4.70 -1.75
C ALA A 22 -9.19 4.03 -1.55
N SER A 23 -8.23 4.80 -1.08
CA SER A 23 -6.89 4.30 -0.79
C SER A 23 -6.38 4.99 0.46
N LYS A 24 -5.26 4.49 0.97
CA LYS A 24 -4.65 5.05 2.17
C LYS A 24 -3.15 5.06 2.01
N PRO A 25 -2.45 5.98 2.68
CA PRO A 25 -0.99 5.97 2.65
C PRO A 25 -0.45 4.82 3.49
N ALA A 26 0.62 4.21 2.99
CA ALA A 26 1.30 3.15 3.71
C ALA A 26 2.79 3.35 3.54
N VAL A 27 3.54 3.05 4.59
CA VAL A 27 5.00 3.13 4.55
C VAL A 27 5.52 1.71 4.37
N VAL A 28 6.39 1.55 3.39
CA VAL A 28 7.01 0.25 3.13
C VAL A 28 8.39 0.21 3.75
N GLU A 29 9.01 -0.97 3.71
CA GLU A 29 10.24 -1.22 4.44
C GLU A 29 11.39 -0.30 4.02
N THR A 30 11.32 0.27 2.83
CA THR A 30 12.35 1.22 2.39
C THR A 30 12.16 2.61 2.98
N GLY A 31 11.05 2.84 3.66
CA GLY A 31 10.72 4.16 4.19
C GLY A 31 9.89 5.01 3.22
N ALA A 32 9.62 4.50 2.04
CA ALA A 32 8.81 5.23 1.07
C ALA A 32 7.34 5.12 1.41
N THR A 33 6.58 6.14 1.07
CA THR A 33 5.13 6.14 1.25
C THR A 33 4.47 5.84 -0.09
N VAL A 34 3.56 4.86 -0.08
CA VAL A 34 2.79 4.52 -1.27
C VAL A 34 1.33 4.45 -0.88
N TYR A 35 0.46 4.68 -1.86
CA TYR A 35 -0.98 4.59 -1.63
C TYR A 35 -1.44 3.20 -1.99
N VAL A 36 -2.14 2.57 -1.07
CA VAL A 36 -2.60 1.19 -1.21
C VAL A 36 -4.09 1.12 -0.96
N PRO A 37 -4.76 0.07 -1.46
CA PRO A 37 -6.18 -0.13 -1.14
C PRO A 37 -6.39 -0.28 0.36
N LEU A 38 -7.61 -0.01 0.81
CA LEU A 38 -7.90 -0.04 2.24
C LEU A 38 -7.73 -1.42 2.86
N PHE A 39 -7.81 -2.48 2.04
CA PHE A 39 -7.70 -3.83 2.58
C PHE A 39 -6.26 -4.25 2.89
N VAL A 40 -5.29 -3.44 2.49
CA VAL A 40 -3.89 -3.77 2.76
C VAL A 40 -3.56 -3.36 4.19
N ASN A 41 -2.90 -4.25 4.94
CA ASN A 41 -2.60 -4.05 6.34
C ASN A 41 -1.11 -4.05 6.58
N GLN A 42 -0.73 -3.57 7.76
CA GLN A 42 0.65 -3.64 8.20
C GLN A 42 1.08 -5.11 8.22
N GLY A 43 2.28 -5.37 7.71
CA GLY A 43 2.78 -6.72 7.63
C GLY A 43 2.52 -7.39 6.30
N ASP A 44 1.62 -6.84 5.49
CA ASP A 44 1.38 -7.39 4.16
C ASP A 44 2.53 -7.03 3.24
N LYS A 45 2.83 -7.94 2.34
CA LYS A 45 3.85 -7.68 1.32
C LYS A 45 3.15 -7.34 0.02
N ILE A 46 3.60 -6.28 -0.62
CA ILE A 46 2.95 -5.80 -1.84
C ILE A 46 3.99 -5.65 -2.93
N LYS A 47 3.51 -5.66 -4.15
CA LYS A 47 4.34 -5.46 -5.32
C LYS A 47 4.18 -4.01 -5.78
N ILE A 48 5.29 -3.35 -5.99
CA ILE A 48 5.32 -1.93 -6.34
C ILE A 48 6.09 -1.77 -7.64
N ASP A 49 5.56 -0.93 -8.51
CA ASP A 49 6.24 -0.57 -9.75
C ASP A 49 7.32 0.45 -9.42
N THR A 50 8.58 0.09 -9.65
CA THR A 50 9.69 0.98 -9.30
C THR A 50 9.75 2.19 -10.21
N ARG A 51 9.08 2.18 -11.34
CA ARG A 51 9.11 3.29 -12.26
C ARG A 51 8.21 4.42 -11.82
N THR A 52 7.08 4.08 -11.23
CA THR A 52 6.10 5.07 -10.81
C THR A 52 5.94 5.11 -9.30
N GLY A 53 6.40 4.10 -8.60
CA GLY A 53 6.23 4.02 -7.15
C GLY A 53 4.83 3.65 -6.73
N GLU A 54 4.07 3.02 -7.62
CA GLU A 54 2.67 2.73 -7.36
C GLU A 54 2.45 1.29 -6.98
N TYR A 55 1.45 1.08 -6.15
CA TYR A 55 1.02 -0.26 -5.76
C TYR A 55 0.44 -0.99 -6.97
N LEU A 56 0.85 -2.23 -7.16
CA LEU A 56 0.32 -3.06 -8.24
C LEU A 56 -0.59 -4.14 -7.71
N SER A 57 -0.12 -4.90 -6.74
CA SER A 57 -0.91 -5.99 -6.20
C SER A 57 -0.30 -6.44 -4.89
N ARG A 58 -1.08 -7.23 -4.15
CA ARG A 58 -0.58 -7.87 -2.95
C ARG A 58 0.08 -9.18 -3.32
N VAL A 59 1.18 -9.46 -2.66
CA VAL A 59 1.92 -10.72 -2.91
C VAL A 59 1.32 -11.85 -2.11
#